data_b2dfeb881160f0f4a0bf8f15a8db4ebf
#
_entry.id   b2dfeb881160f0f4a0bf8f15a8db4ebf
#
_cell.length_a   1.000
_cell.length_b   1.000
_cell.length_c   1.000
_cell.angle_alpha   90.00
_cell.angle_beta   90.00
_cell.angle_gamma   90.00
#
_symmetry.space_group_name_H-M   'P 1'
#
loop_
_entity.id
_entity.type
_entity.pdbx_description
1 polymer ?
#
loop_
_entity_poly.entity_id
_entity_poly.type
_entity_poly.pdbx_seq_one_letter_code
_entity_poly.pdbx_strand_id
1 'polypeptide(L)'
;MTLALFDFDGTLTTKDSLEEFVLFTRGAQRYYMGLLYLSPVLLLYKLKIIPNHRAKEIFLAHFFQGVSHQTFTRWGHEYSTQKIDAIIRPKALATLQEHQRRGDEVAIVSASIKCWLEPWCRRHNITLLSTELEFKDARFSGRFSTKNCHGIEKVNRIKAHYDLSRFDTIYAY
;
A
#
# COMPACT_ATOMS: atom_id res chain seq x y z
N MET A 1 19.19 14.57 -13.49
CA MET A 1 18.55 14.25 -12.18
C MET A 1 18.24 12.75 -12.16
N THR A 2 18.21 12.12 -10.99
CA THR A 2 17.89 10.68 -10.84
C THR A 2 16.56 10.50 -10.11
N LEU A 3 15.74 9.56 -10.56
CA LEU A 3 14.50 9.15 -9.92
C LEU A 3 14.62 7.69 -9.45
N ALA A 4 14.35 7.44 -8.18
CA ALA A 4 14.35 6.10 -7.59
C ALA A 4 12.93 5.71 -7.15
N LEU A 5 12.37 4.71 -7.79
CA LEU A 5 11.02 4.20 -7.57
C LEU A 5 11.08 2.88 -6.82
N PHE A 6 10.38 2.79 -5.70
CA PHE A 6 10.33 1.58 -4.87
C PHE A 6 8.91 1.04 -4.81
N ASP A 7 8.75 -0.26 -5.00
CA ASP A 7 7.55 -0.93 -4.50
C ASP A 7 7.64 -1.07 -2.98
N PHE A 8 6.52 -1.30 -2.31
CA PHE A 8 6.50 -1.41 -0.85
C PHE A 8 6.47 -2.88 -0.41
N ASP A 9 5.35 -3.57 -0.65
CA ASP A 9 5.16 -4.93 -0.18
C ASP A 9 6.04 -5.94 -0.94
N GLY A 10 6.83 -6.72 -0.20
CA GLY A 10 7.78 -7.68 -0.78
C GLY A 10 9.09 -7.07 -1.29
N THR A 11 9.16 -5.75 -1.49
CA THR A 11 10.38 -5.01 -1.86
C THR A 11 10.99 -4.33 -0.63
N LEU A 12 10.36 -3.30 -0.12
CA LEU A 12 10.79 -2.63 1.12
C LEU A 12 10.46 -3.43 2.37
N THR A 13 9.45 -4.30 2.31
CA THR A 13 8.97 -5.09 3.44
C THR A 13 9.24 -6.58 3.28
N THR A 14 9.31 -7.28 4.41
CA THR A 14 9.38 -8.75 4.49
C THR A 14 8.01 -9.41 4.50
N LYS A 15 6.96 -8.63 4.75
CA LYS A 15 5.57 -9.09 4.87
C LYS A 15 4.64 -8.16 4.08
N ASP A 16 3.45 -8.66 3.76
CA ASP A 16 2.39 -7.86 3.14
C ASP A 16 1.77 -6.91 4.18
N SER A 17 1.79 -5.61 3.90
CA SER A 17 1.31 -4.59 4.83
C SER A 17 -0.21 -4.61 5.04
N LEU A 18 -0.99 -5.11 4.07
CA LEU A 18 -2.43 -5.27 4.21
C LEU A 18 -2.77 -6.40 5.21
N GLU A 19 -2.08 -7.54 5.09
CA GLU A 19 -2.28 -8.65 6.02
C GLU A 19 -1.91 -8.25 7.45
N GLU A 20 -0.74 -7.64 7.62
CA GLU A 20 -0.27 -7.13 8.92
C GLU A 20 -1.21 -6.06 9.50
N PHE A 21 -1.79 -5.20 8.65
CA PHE A 21 -2.79 -4.21 9.08
C PHE A 21 -4.07 -4.85 9.58
N VAL A 22 -4.57 -5.90 8.91
CA VAL A 22 -5.75 -6.65 9.40
C VAL A 22 -5.43 -7.36 10.70
N LEU A 23 -4.27 -8.02 10.81
CA LEU A 23 -3.83 -8.66 12.05
C LEU A 23 -3.72 -7.65 13.21
N PHE A 24 -3.18 -6.47 12.96
CA PHE A 24 -3.05 -5.40 13.94
C PHE A 24 -4.40 -4.89 14.43
N THR A 25 -5.36 -4.67 13.52
CA THR A 25 -6.64 -4.02 13.84
C THR A 25 -7.74 -4.97 14.26
N ARG A 26 -7.73 -6.21 13.78
CA ARG A 26 -8.78 -7.22 13.99
C ARG A 26 -8.34 -8.40 14.84
N GLY A 27 -7.02 -8.61 14.96
CA GLY A 27 -6.43 -9.74 15.64
C GLY A 27 -6.41 -11.03 14.81
N ALA A 28 -5.56 -11.98 15.23
CA ALA A 28 -5.29 -13.20 14.48
C ALA A 28 -6.55 -14.07 14.30
N GLN A 29 -7.37 -14.24 15.34
CA GLN A 29 -8.56 -15.07 15.24
C GLN A 29 -9.51 -14.60 14.14
N ARG A 30 -9.86 -13.29 14.11
CA ARG A 30 -10.75 -12.73 13.09
C ARG A 30 -10.12 -12.77 11.71
N TYR A 31 -8.81 -12.56 11.61
CA TYR A 31 -8.08 -12.66 10.35
C TYR A 31 -8.19 -14.07 9.75
N TYR A 32 -7.86 -15.13 10.50
CA TYR A 32 -7.93 -16.50 9.98
C TYR A 32 -9.36 -16.97 9.70
N MET A 33 -10.33 -16.58 10.51
CA MET A 33 -11.75 -16.84 10.21
C MET A 33 -12.19 -16.12 8.93
N GLY A 34 -11.75 -14.89 8.73
CA GLY A 34 -12.02 -14.13 7.50
C GLY A 34 -11.38 -14.77 6.27
N LEU A 35 -10.14 -15.27 6.37
CA LEU A 35 -9.50 -16.03 5.29
C LEU A 35 -10.27 -17.30 4.93
N LEU A 36 -10.74 -18.04 5.93
CA LEU A 36 -11.57 -19.22 5.70
C LEU A 36 -12.87 -18.85 4.98
N TYR A 37 -13.55 -17.81 5.44
CA TYR A 37 -14.78 -17.32 4.81
C TYR A 37 -14.54 -16.82 3.36
N LEU A 38 -13.43 -16.12 3.12
CA LEU A 38 -13.07 -15.57 1.83
C LEU A 38 -12.34 -16.58 0.92
N SER A 39 -12.11 -17.82 1.37
CA SER A 39 -11.36 -18.83 0.60
C SER A 39 -11.91 -19.05 -0.82
N PRO A 40 -13.23 -19.05 -1.11
CA PRO A 40 -13.72 -19.13 -2.49
C PRO A 40 -13.29 -17.93 -3.35
N VAL A 41 -13.34 -16.73 -2.78
CA VAL A 41 -12.91 -15.50 -3.49
C VAL A 41 -11.41 -15.53 -3.78
N LEU A 42 -10.61 -15.96 -2.81
CA LEU A 42 -9.16 -16.09 -2.96
C LEU A 42 -8.80 -17.16 -4.00
N LEU A 43 -9.56 -18.25 -4.08
CA LEU A 43 -9.40 -19.27 -5.11
C LEU A 43 -9.73 -18.71 -6.50
N LEU A 44 -10.84 -18.01 -6.66
CA LEU A 44 -11.22 -17.35 -7.92
C LEU A 44 -10.17 -16.31 -8.36
N TYR A 45 -9.59 -15.57 -7.42
CA TYR A 45 -8.48 -14.67 -7.69
C TYR A 45 -7.23 -15.43 -8.16
N LYS A 46 -6.85 -16.52 -7.47
CA LYS A 46 -5.69 -17.36 -7.83
C LYS A 46 -5.85 -17.99 -9.21
N LEU A 47 -7.07 -18.38 -9.58
CA LEU A 47 -7.44 -18.88 -10.91
C LEU A 47 -7.56 -17.76 -11.97
N LYS A 48 -7.29 -16.49 -11.62
CA LYS A 48 -7.40 -15.30 -12.49
C LYS A 48 -8.81 -15.06 -13.05
N ILE A 49 -9.85 -15.61 -12.40
CA ILE A 49 -11.26 -15.39 -12.78
C ILE A 49 -11.73 -14.01 -12.33
N ILE A 50 -11.28 -13.56 -11.15
CA ILE A 50 -11.54 -12.19 -10.69
C ILE A 50 -10.23 -11.39 -10.67
N PRO A 51 -10.29 -10.09 -11.05
CA PRO A 51 -9.09 -9.26 -11.09
C PRO A 51 -8.62 -8.88 -9.68
N ASN A 52 -7.32 -8.56 -9.55
CA ASN A 52 -6.66 -8.23 -8.29
C ASN A 52 -7.41 -7.13 -7.49
N HIS A 53 -7.77 -6.03 -8.14
CA HIS A 53 -8.47 -4.93 -7.47
C HIS A 53 -9.79 -5.39 -6.84
N ARG A 54 -10.55 -6.25 -7.53
CA ARG A 54 -11.83 -6.72 -7.04
C ARG A 54 -11.68 -7.67 -5.85
N ALA A 55 -10.72 -8.60 -5.91
CA ALA A 55 -10.41 -9.47 -4.79
C ALA A 55 -10.00 -8.67 -3.55
N LYS A 56 -9.17 -7.63 -3.75
CA LYS A 56 -8.71 -6.74 -2.68
C LYS A 56 -9.84 -5.88 -2.08
N GLU A 57 -10.75 -5.37 -2.91
CA GLU A 57 -11.96 -4.67 -2.43
C GLU A 57 -12.83 -5.58 -1.56
N ILE A 58 -13.12 -6.80 -2.04
CA ILE A 58 -13.93 -7.78 -1.29
C ILE A 58 -13.24 -8.13 0.04
N PHE A 59 -11.92 -8.34 0.03
CA PHE A 59 -11.15 -8.60 1.23
C PHE A 59 -11.24 -7.44 2.23
N LEU A 60 -11.00 -6.22 1.79
CA LEU A 60 -11.09 -5.03 2.64
C LEU A 60 -12.52 -4.77 3.14
N ALA A 61 -13.53 -4.97 2.28
CA ALA A 61 -14.92 -4.83 2.66
C ALA A 61 -15.31 -5.80 3.78
N HIS A 62 -14.89 -7.06 3.68
CA HIS A 62 -15.16 -8.07 4.72
C HIS A 62 -14.69 -7.61 6.11
N PHE A 63 -13.50 -7.03 6.19
CA PHE A 63 -12.93 -6.64 7.48
C PHE A 63 -13.35 -5.23 7.93
N PHE A 64 -13.61 -4.31 7.00
CA PHE A 64 -13.63 -2.89 7.32
C PHE A 64 -14.85 -2.10 6.80
N GLN A 65 -15.74 -2.68 6.00
CA GLN A 65 -16.90 -1.96 5.48
C GLN A 65 -17.70 -1.33 6.63
N GLY A 66 -18.09 -0.06 6.47
CA GLY A 66 -18.82 0.69 7.46
C GLY A 66 -17.97 1.31 8.59
N VAL A 67 -16.68 1.01 8.66
CA VAL A 67 -15.76 1.66 9.61
C VAL A 67 -15.67 3.15 9.29
N SER A 68 -15.73 4.01 10.32
CA SER A 68 -15.64 5.46 10.11
C SER A 68 -14.26 5.87 9.58
N HIS A 69 -14.23 6.93 8.77
CA HIS A 69 -12.99 7.52 8.25
C HIS A 69 -12.01 7.86 9.37
N GLN A 70 -12.52 8.49 10.45
CA GLN A 70 -11.71 8.84 11.62
C GLN A 70 -11.04 7.62 12.27
N THR A 71 -11.80 6.54 12.47
CA THR A 71 -11.26 5.29 13.05
C THR A 71 -10.21 4.66 12.12
N PHE A 72 -10.49 4.65 10.82
CA PHE A 72 -9.58 4.08 9.84
C PHE A 72 -8.25 4.85 9.77
N THR A 73 -8.33 6.19 9.76
CA THR A 73 -7.15 7.07 9.76
C THR A 73 -6.32 6.90 11.04
N ARG A 74 -6.98 6.82 12.20
CA ARG A 74 -6.30 6.54 13.47
C ARG A 74 -5.55 5.21 13.43
N TRP A 75 -6.21 4.12 13.02
CA TRP A 75 -5.57 2.82 12.91
C TRP A 75 -4.42 2.81 11.91
N GLY A 76 -4.59 3.50 10.77
CA GLY A 76 -3.50 3.66 9.79
C GLY A 76 -2.28 4.34 10.39
N HIS A 77 -2.48 5.41 11.15
CA HIS A 77 -1.41 6.12 11.83
C HIS A 77 -0.74 5.26 12.92
N GLU A 78 -1.53 4.60 13.77
CA GLU A 78 -1.03 3.71 14.83
C GLU A 78 -0.21 2.54 14.24
N TYR A 79 -0.74 1.88 13.19
CA TYR A 79 -0.04 0.81 12.50
C TYR A 79 1.26 1.31 11.86
N SER A 80 1.22 2.45 11.19
CA SER A 80 2.38 3.05 10.54
C SER A 80 3.52 3.34 11.52
N THR A 81 3.18 3.81 12.72
CA THR A 81 4.17 4.19 13.74
C THR A 81 4.68 3.02 14.57
N GLN A 82 3.85 1.98 14.78
CA GLN A 82 4.17 0.88 15.70
C GLN A 82 4.65 -0.40 14.99
N LYS A 83 4.27 -0.60 13.72
CA LYS A 83 4.43 -1.89 13.06
C LYS A 83 5.25 -1.85 11.77
N ILE A 84 5.15 -0.80 10.96
CA ILE A 84 5.81 -0.79 9.64
C ILE A 84 7.32 -0.97 9.77
N ASP A 85 7.96 -0.26 10.69
CA ASP A 85 9.42 -0.34 10.85
C ASP A 85 9.90 -1.76 11.16
N ALA A 86 9.10 -2.57 11.86
CA ALA A 86 9.44 -3.96 12.20
C ALA A 86 9.42 -4.92 10.99
N ILE A 87 8.74 -4.56 9.91
CA ILE A 87 8.68 -5.38 8.69
C ILE A 87 9.56 -4.84 7.56
N ILE A 88 10.22 -3.71 7.75
CA ILE A 88 11.12 -3.13 6.75
C ILE A 88 12.38 -3.98 6.59
N ARG A 89 12.81 -4.21 5.35
CA ARG A 89 14.08 -4.86 5.01
C ARG A 89 15.24 -3.88 5.20
N PRO A 90 16.21 -4.15 6.08
CA PRO A 90 17.32 -3.22 6.33
C PRO A 90 18.11 -2.84 5.09
N LYS A 91 18.37 -3.81 4.18
CA LYS A 91 19.09 -3.56 2.92
C LYS A 91 18.32 -2.64 1.99
N ALA A 92 17.01 -2.84 1.85
CA ALA A 92 16.16 -2.00 0.98
C ALA A 92 16.05 -0.58 1.52
N LEU A 93 15.91 -0.43 2.85
CA LEU A 93 15.93 0.88 3.50
C LEU A 93 17.28 1.59 3.30
N ALA A 94 18.39 0.88 3.43
CA ALA A 94 19.72 1.44 3.19
C ALA A 94 19.90 1.93 1.75
N THR A 95 19.40 1.18 0.75
CA THR A 95 19.40 1.59 -0.65
C THR A 95 18.56 2.85 -0.86
N LEU A 96 17.37 2.92 -0.27
CA LEU A 96 16.49 4.09 -0.33
C LEU A 96 17.19 5.32 0.27
N GLN A 97 17.77 5.17 1.46
CA GLN A 97 18.50 6.25 2.13
C GLN A 97 19.74 6.70 1.35
N GLU A 98 20.40 5.79 0.61
CA GLU A 98 21.52 6.14 -0.26
C GLU A 98 21.06 7.06 -1.40
N HIS A 99 19.91 6.77 -2.05
CA HIS A 99 19.32 7.67 -3.04
C HIS A 99 19.03 9.05 -2.44
N GLN A 100 18.42 9.08 -1.25
CA GLN A 100 18.15 10.35 -0.56
C GLN A 100 19.43 11.14 -0.26
N ARG A 101 20.52 10.47 0.20
CA ARG A 101 21.81 11.12 0.47
C ARG A 101 22.48 11.70 -0.79
N ARG A 102 22.23 11.09 -1.94
CA ARG A 102 22.70 11.59 -3.24
C ARG A 102 21.88 12.77 -3.76
N GLY A 103 20.76 13.09 -3.13
CA GLY A 103 19.81 14.09 -3.61
C GLY A 103 18.94 13.61 -4.76
N ASP A 104 18.82 12.28 -4.94
CA ASP A 104 17.90 11.70 -5.92
C ASP A 104 16.45 11.90 -5.47
N GLU A 105 15.54 12.07 -6.43
CA GLU A 105 14.10 12.02 -6.15
C GLU A 105 13.68 10.60 -5.82
N VAL A 106 13.00 10.41 -4.67
CA VAL A 106 12.60 9.07 -4.19
C VAL A 106 11.10 8.98 -4.04
N ALA A 107 10.49 7.95 -4.63
CA ALA A 107 9.07 7.69 -4.49
C ALA A 107 8.77 6.22 -4.21
N ILE A 108 7.75 6.00 -3.38
CA ILE A 108 7.10 4.69 -3.22
C ILE A 108 5.88 4.63 -4.14
N VAL A 109 5.82 3.57 -4.96
CA VAL A 109 4.72 3.33 -5.90
C VAL A 109 4.11 1.96 -5.58
N SER A 110 3.01 1.95 -4.84
CA SER A 110 2.49 0.72 -4.24
C SER A 110 0.99 0.53 -4.41
N ALA A 111 0.58 -0.72 -4.58
CA ALA A 111 -0.82 -1.12 -4.49
C ALA A 111 -1.37 -1.08 -3.05
N SER A 112 -0.53 -0.88 -2.05
CA SER A 112 -0.96 -0.73 -0.66
C SER A 112 -1.72 0.56 -0.41
N ILE A 113 -2.43 0.61 0.71
CA ILE A 113 -3.38 1.69 0.97
C ILE A 113 -2.68 2.89 1.60
N LYS A 114 -3.00 4.06 1.09
CA LYS A 114 -2.42 5.35 1.49
C LYS A 114 -2.49 5.58 2.99
N CYS A 115 -3.62 5.28 3.63
CA CYS A 115 -3.85 5.67 5.02
C CYS A 115 -2.83 5.12 6.03
N TRP A 116 -2.18 3.99 5.73
CA TRP A 116 -1.13 3.45 6.60
C TRP A 116 0.29 3.63 6.05
N LEU A 117 0.46 3.87 4.75
CA LEU A 117 1.78 4.17 4.18
C LEU A 117 2.16 5.63 4.34
N GLU A 118 1.21 6.55 4.19
CA GLU A 118 1.47 7.99 4.17
C GLU A 118 2.18 8.50 5.44
N PRO A 119 1.79 8.11 6.68
CA PRO A 119 2.51 8.57 7.86
C PRO A 119 3.97 8.11 7.90
N TRP A 120 4.27 6.90 7.41
CA TRP A 120 5.63 6.38 7.30
C TRP A 120 6.43 7.15 6.23
N CYS A 121 5.85 7.33 5.04
CA CYS A 121 6.49 8.06 3.95
C CYS A 121 6.79 9.51 4.34
N ARG A 122 5.87 10.18 5.05
CA ARG A 122 6.08 11.55 5.54
C ARG A 122 7.25 11.63 6.54
N ARG A 123 7.37 10.68 7.48
CA ARG A 123 8.51 10.62 8.42
C ARG A 123 9.85 10.49 7.70
N HIS A 124 9.87 9.82 6.56
CA HIS A 124 11.09 9.58 5.78
C HIS A 124 11.27 10.56 4.61
N ASN A 125 10.40 11.58 4.49
CA ASN A 125 10.41 12.55 3.39
C ASN A 125 10.39 11.88 2.01
N ILE A 126 9.46 10.96 1.79
CA ILE A 126 9.31 10.15 0.57
C ILE A 126 7.98 10.45 -0.09
N THR A 127 7.98 10.68 -1.39
CA THR A 127 6.77 10.80 -2.20
C THR A 127 6.03 9.46 -2.25
N LEU A 128 4.70 9.47 -2.06
CA LEU A 128 3.87 8.28 -2.08
C LEU A 128 2.84 8.31 -3.22
N LEU A 129 2.89 7.32 -4.09
CA LEU A 129 1.88 7.03 -5.11
C LEU A 129 1.23 5.67 -4.77
N SER A 130 0.02 5.69 -4.23
CA SER A 130 -0.62 4.47 -3.71
C SER A 130 -2.13 4.45 -3.91
N THR A 131 -2.78 3.35 -3.53
CA THR A 131 -4.23 3.18 -3.65
C THR A 131 -4.96 3.90 -2.52
N GLU A 132 -6.09 4.53 -2.83
CA GLU A 132 -6.94 5.24 -1.87
C GLU A 132 -8.30 4.55 -1.71
N LEU A 133 -8.83 4.58 -0.48
CA LEU A 133 -10.13 4.02 -0.13
C LEU A 133 -11.26 5.04 -0.37
N GLU A 134 -12.43 4.53 -0.78
CA GLU A 134 -13.64 5.35 -0.88
C GLU A 134 -14.38 5.40 0.47
N PHE A 135 -14.69 6.62 0.91
CA PHE A 135 -15.55 6.84 2.07
C PHE A 135 -16.82 7.57 1.62
N LYS A 136 -17.97 6.98 1.92
CA LYS A 136 -19.30 7.56 1.73
C LYS A 136 -19.91 7.81 3.10
N ASP A 137 -20.50 8.98 3.31
CA ASP A 137 -21.05 9.40 4.60
C ASP A 137 -20.06 9.16 5.77
N ALA A 138 -18.79 9.50 5.53
CA ALA A 138 -17.66 9.29 6.44
C ALA A 138 -17.43 7.81 6.85
N ARG A 139 -17.93 6.83 6.10
CA ARG A 139 -17.73 5.40 6.33
C ARG A 139 -17.11 4.72 5.11
N PHE A 140 -16.22 3.76 5.34
CA PHE A 140 -15.61 2.98 4.25
C PHE A 140 -16.70 2.22 3.47
N SER A 141 -16.76 2.46 2.17
CA SER A 141 -17.77 1.86 1.28
C SER A 141 -17.47 0.41 0.90
N GLY A 142 -16.27 -0.07 1.13
CA GLY A 142 -15.75 -1.36 0.63
C GLY A 142 -15.08 -1.25 -0.73
N ARG A 143 -14.87 -0.05 -1.26
CA ARG A 143 -14.29 0.20 -2.60
C ARG A 143 -13.09 1.13 -2.54
N PHE A 144 -12.36 1.18 -3.64
CA PHE A 144 -11.33 2.18 -3.86
C PHE A 144 -11.93 3.46 -4.46
N SER A 145 -11.43 4.61 -4.06
CA SER A 145 -11.71 5.90 -4.69
C SER A 145 -10.84 6.14 -5.92
N THR A 146 -9.69 5.46 -5.98
CA THR A 146 -8.76 5.50 -7.11
C THR A 146 -8.65 4.11 -7.73
N LYS A 147 -8.10 4.00 -8.95
CA LYS A 147 -7.68 2.69 -9.46
C LYS A 147 -6.65 2.07 -8.54
N ASN A 148 -6.63 0.74 -8.41
CA ASN A 148 -5.60 0.03 -7.66
C ASN A 148 -4.22 0.27 -8.30
N CYS A 149 -3.26 0.79 -7.54
CA CYS A 149 -1.91 1.13 -8.02
C CYS A 149 -1.08 -0.13 -8.25
N HIS A 150 -1.51 -0.97 -9.22
CA HIS A 150 -0.92 -2.26 -9.56
C HIS A 150 -0.72 -2.40 -11.06
N GLY A 151 0.36 -3.07 -11.48
CA GLY A 151 0.66 -3.28 -12.89
C GLY A 151 0.78 -1.96 -13.66
N ILE A 152 0.07 -1.84 -14.77
CA ILE A 152 0.13 -0.64 -15.64
C ILE A 152 -0.30 0.65 -14.92
N GLU A 153 -1.14 0.56 -13.89
CA GLU A 153 -1.55 1.73 -13.13
C GLU A 153 -0.40 2.38 -12.36
N LYS A 154 0.62 1.62 -11.95
CA LYS A 154 1.86 2.19 -11.40
C LYS A 154 2.51 3.14 -12.41
N VAL A 155 2.63 2.69 -13.66
CA VAL A 155 3.22 3.50 -14.74
C VAL A 155 2.40 4.75 -15.02
N ASN A 156 1.06 4.62 -15.07
CA ASN A 156 0.16 5.76 -15.28
C ASN A 156 0.35 6.82 -14.20
N ARG A 157 0.43 6.42 -12.93
CA ARG A 157 0.62 7.36 -11.81
C ARG A 157 2.00 8.01 -11.81
N ILE A 158 3.04 7.25 -12.13
CA ILE A 158 4.39 7.79 -12.26
C ILE A 158 4.40 8.89 -13.34
N LYS A 159 3.85 8.60 -14.53
CA LYS A 159 3.77 9.55 -15.65
C LYS A 159 2.87 10.77 -15.37
N ALA A 160 1.83 10.59 -14.56
CA ALA A 160 0.95 11.69 -14.15
C ALA A 160 1.60 12.60 -13.09
N HIS A 161 2.50 12.05 -12.29
CA HIS A 161 3.16 12.79 -11.20
C HIS A 161 4.49 13.41 -11.62
N TYR A 162 5.26 12.70 -12.47
CA TYR A 162 6.60 13.09 -12.87
C TYR A 162 6.67 13.36 -14.38
N ASP A 163 7.32 14.45 -14.75
CA ASP A 163 7.86 14.63 -16.09
C ASP A 163 9.15 13.82 -16.21
N LEU A 164 9.02 12.61 -16.80
CA LEU A 164 10.13 11.66 -16.88
C LEU A 164 11.29 12.14 -17.76
N SER A 165 11.08 13.13 -18.64
CA SER A 165 12.13 13.70 -19.49
C SER A 165 13.17 14.50 -18.70
N ARG A 166 12.85 14.86 -17.45
CA ARG A 166 13.75 15.59 -16.54
C ARG A 166 14.78 14.69 -15.84
N PHE A 167 14.65 13.39 -15.98
CA PHE A 167 15.51 12.42 -15.30
C PHE A 167 16.43 11.70 -16.29
N ASP A 168 17.73 11.79 -16.06
CA ASP A 168 18.75 11.11 -16.86
C ASP A 168 18.77 9.62 -16.55
N THR A 169 18.40 9.24 -15.33
CA THR A 169 18.38 7.85 -14.84
C THR A 169 17.17 7.62 -13.97
N ILE A 170 16.51 6.47 -14.20
CA ILE A 170 15.37 6.02 -13.40
C ILE A 170 15.68 4.61 -12.88
N TYR A 171 15.71 4.45 -11.57
CA TYR A 171 15.81 3.16 -10.90
C TYR A 171 14.42 2.67 -10.50
N ALA A 172 14.16 1.37 -10.65
CA ALA A 172 12.93 0.72 -10.20
C ALA A 172 13.29 -0.57 -9.44
N TYR A 173 12.79 -0.66 -8.21
CA TYR A 173 13.04 -1.75 -7.27
C TYR A 173 11.74 -2.49 -6.95
#